data_b800c49ce1400b79aee367dbe8a8aa2c
#
_entry.id   b800c49ce1400b79aee367dbe8a8aa2c
#
_cell.length_a   1.000
_cell.length_b   1.000
_cell.length_c   1.000
_cell.angle_alpha   90.00
_cell.angle_beta   90.00
_cell.angle_gamma   90.00
#
_symmetry.space_group_name_H-M   'P 1'
#
loop_
_entity.id
_entity.type
_entity.pdbx_description
1 polymer ?
#
loop_
_entity_poly.entity_id
_entity_poly.type
_entity_poly.pdbx_seq_one_letter_code
_entity_poly.pdbx_strand_id
1 'polypeptide(L)'
;MTAGDPLRLHPGHALSSFTEHLRMHAPELLPGNRFGAIEGATGISGGTAAKDLAPHGTTIVAVSFRGGVLIAGDRRATQGNLLASRDIEKVYITDTYSAAGIAGTAGMAIEMVRLFAVELEYYEKIEGVSLTFDGKANKLSKMVRDNLPAALQGLAVVPVLVGYDQHATDPDKAGRIVSYDVVGGRSEERFGYTAVGSGSMFAKSSLKKLYAKGIAEDRALRIAVESLFDAADDDTATGGPDLVRGIYPTAIVINDEGADDVTESRLEEITRAIVADREAAEEGSASA
;
A
#
# COMPACT_ATOMS: atom_id res chain seq x y z
N MET A 1 34.17 -20.85 20.01
CA MET A 1 32.79 -20.37 20.22
C MET A 1 32.15 -20.35 18.85
N THR A 2 31.38 -21.37 18.49
CA THR A 2 30.66 -21.45 17.23
C THR A 2 29.44 -20.51 17.32
N ALA A 3 29.38 -19.50 16.47
CA ALA A 3 28.19 -18.66 16.32
C ALA A 3 27.00 -19.59 16.01
N GLY A 4 26.03 -19.63 16.92
CA GLY A 4 24.81 -20.40 16.71
C GLY A 4 24.07 -19.86 15.50
N ASP A 5 23.56 -20.74 14.67
CA ASP A 5 22.72 -20.42 13.54
C ASP A 5 21.48 -19.63 14.06
N PRO A 6 21.30 -18.35 13.70
CA PRO A 6 20.21 -17.51 14.20
C PRO A 6 18.82 -17.99 13.75
N LEU A 7 18.74 -18.95 12.83
CA LEU A 7 17.49 -19.51 12.32
C LEU A 7 17.10 -20.84 12.97
N ARG A 8 17.86 -21.35 13.94
CA ARG A 8 17.48 -22.55 14.69
C ARG A 8 16.31 -22.24 15.63
N LEU A 9 15.14 -22.73 15.28
CA LEU A 9 14.00 -22.83 16.18
C LEU A 9 14.36 -23.74 17.35
N HIS A 10 14.50 -23.19 18.56
CA HIS A 10 14.63 -23.98 19.77
C HIS A 10 13.29 -24.67 20.08
N PRO A 11 13.28 -26.00 20.39
CA PRO A 11 12.06 -26.75 20.65
C PRO A 11 11.32 -26.39 21.96
N GLY A 12 11.34 -25.17 22.39
CA GLY A 12 10.67 -24.69 23.61
C GLY A 12 9.90 -23.38 23.45
N HIS A 13 10.08 -22.68 22.35
CA HIS A 13 9.38 -21.43 22.07
C HIS A 13 9.04 -21.36 20.58
N ALA A 14 7.98 -22.05 20.19
CA ALA A 14 7.36 -21.82 18.89
C ALA A 14 6.67 -20.44 18.94
N LEU A 15 7.40 -19.39 18.59
CA LEU A 15 6.81 -18.07 18.40
C LEU A 15 6.05 -18.11 17.08
N SER A 16 4.76 -17.86 17.14
CA SER A 16 3.91 -17.72 15.95
C SER A 16 4.11 -16.38 15.21
N SER A 17 5.22 -15.68 15.52
CA SER A 17 5.59 -14.41 14.93
C SER A 17 7.05 -14.40 14.50
N PHE A 18 7.28 -14.25 13.19
CA PHE A 18 8.60 -14.11 12.61
C PHE A 18 9.29 -12.81 13.06
N THR A 19 8.54 -11.73 13.17
CA THR A 19 9.03 -10.45 13.69
C THR A 19 9.55 -10.58 15.12
N GLU A 20 8.85 -11.33 15.98
CA GLU A 20 9.28 -11.57 17.35
C GLU A 20 10.54 -12.47 17.40
N HIS A 21 10.62 -13.47 16.53
CA HIS A 21 11.80 -14.30 16.34
C HIS A 21 13.01 -13.45 15.93
N LEU A 22 12.86 -12.56 14.95
CA LEU A 22 13.92 -11.63 14.54
C LEU A 22 14.32 -10.70 15.68
N ARG A 23 13.36 -10.18 16.46
CA ARG A 23 13.65 -9.28 17.58
C ARG A 23 14.53 -9.92 18.63
N MET A 24 14.36 -11.22 18.87
CA MET A 24 15.16 -11.97 19.87
C MET A 24 16.51 -12.47 19.35
N HIS A 25 16.60 -12.80 18.06
CA HIS A 25 17.75 -13.53 17.53
C HIS A 25 18.57 -12.74 16.50
N ALA A 26 17.96 -11.79 15.80
CA ALA A 26 18.60 -10.98 14.76
C ALA A 26 17.91 -9.61 14.62
N PRO A 27 17.90 -8.78 15.69
CA PRO A 27 17.17 -7.50 15.72
C PRO A 27 17.65 -6.53 14.62
N GLU A 28 18.88 -6.65 14.15
CA GLU A 28 19.45 -5.85 13.06
C GLU A 28 18.74 -6.07 11.70
N LEU A 29 18.03 -7.18 11.54
CA LEU A 29 17.27 -7.49 10.33
C LEU A 29 15.88 -6.84 10.30
N LEU A 30 15.45 -6.24 11.41
CA LEU A 30 14.19 -5.52 11.46
C LEU A 30 14.30 -4.17 10.72
N PRO A 31 13.32 -3.78 9.91
CA PRO A 31 13.37 -2.57 9.08
C PRO A 31 13.75 -1.32 9.86
N GLY A 32 13.19 -1.10 11.05
CA GLY A 32 13.46 0.07 11.89
C GLY A 32 14.88 0.12 12.49
N ASN A 33 15.57 -1.02 12.61
CA ASN A 33 16.88 -1.10 13.28
C ASN A 33 18.05 -0.94 12.32
N ARG A 34 17.86 -1.17 11.01
CA ARG A 34 18.91 -0.96 10.00
C ARG A 34 19.34 0.49 9.88
N PHE A 35 18.46 1.43 10.20
CA PHE A 35 18.73 2.86 10.15
C PHE A 35 19.31 3.42 11.47
N GLY A 36 19.18 2.69 12.60
CA GLY A 36 19.79 3.07 13.88
C GLY A 36 21.31 2.90 13.94
N ALA A 37 21.91 2.12 13.02
CA ALA A 37 23.37 1.95 12.94
C ALA A 37 24.11 3.14 12.31
N ILE A 38 23.41 4.20 11.91
CA ILE A 38 24.02 5.47 11.41
C ILE A 38 24.32 6.45 12.56
N GLU A 39 24.31 6.00 13.82
CA GLU A 39 24.73 6.83 14.97
C GLU A 39 26.18 7.34 14.91
N GLY A 40 26.99 6.87 13.95
CA GLY A 40 28.34 7.38 13.69
C GLY A 40 28.43 8.55 12.71
N ALA A 41 27.33 8.95 12.05
CA ALA A 41 27.31 10.02 11.06
C ALA A 41 26.93 11.38 11.66
N THR A 42 27.38 11.69 12.87
CA THR A 42 27.26 13.02 13.49
C THR A 42 28.10 14.11 12.81
N GLY A 43 28.58 13.89 11.59
CA GLY A 43 29.39 14.82 10.80
C GLY A 43 28.65 15.53 9.67
N ILE A 44 27.36 15.29 9.43
CA ILE A 44 26.58 16.08 8.47
C ILE A 44 25.96 17.27 9.22
N SER A 45 26.81 18.19 9.58
CA SER A 45 26.47 19.54 10.04
C SER A 45 25.99 20.35 8.83
N GLY A 46 24.71 20.25 8.52
CA GLY A 46 24.10 21.00 7.43
C GLY A 46 22.73 20.43 7.12
N GLY A 47 21.77 20.72 7.94
CA GLY A 47 20.33 20.88 7.74
C GLY A 47 19.51 20.02 6.79
N THR A 48 20.04 18.98 6.16
CA THR A 48 19.23 18.08 5.30
C THR A 48 18.67 16.95 6.16
N ALA A 49 17.39 17.02 6.49
CA ALA A 49 16.71 15.97 7.24
C ALA A 49 16.70 14.67 6.44
N ALA A 50 16.74 13.51 7.09
CA ALA A 50 16.68 12.19 6.43
C ALA A 50 15.49 12.07 5.47
N LYS A 51 14.38 12.77 5.75
CA LYS A 51 13.22 12.90 4.88
C LYS A 51 13.54 13.49 3.50
N ASP A 52 14.53 14.38 3.38
CA ASP A 52 14.87 15.07 2.12
C ASP A 52 15.78 14.20 1.23
N LEU A 53 16.35 13.13 1.80
CA LEU A 53 17.22 12.17 1.10
C LEU A 53 16.47 10.95 0.59
N ALA A 54 15.31 10.62 1.16
CA ALA A 54 14.54 9.46 0.77
C ALA A 54 13.48 9.83 -0.28
N PRO A 55 13.28 9.01 -1.35
CA PRO A 55 12.19 9.22 -2.28
C PRO A 55 10.83 9.16 -1.58
N HIS A 56 9.98 10.12 -1.89
CA HIS A 56 8.61 10.24 -1.40
C HIS A 56 7.66 10.44 -2.59
N GLY A 57 6.40 10.64 -2.29
CA GLY A 57 5.34 10.81 -3.28
C GLY A 57 4.68 9.47 -3.55
N THR A 58 3.42 9.42 -3.22
CA THR A 58 2.61 8.20 -3.35
C THR A 58 1.17 8.61 -3.25
N THR A 59 0.34 8.07 -4.14
CA THR A 59 -1.10 8.06 -3.93
C THR A 59 -1.61 6.65 -4.15
N ILE A 60 -2.29 6.13 -3.15
CA ILE A 60 -2.89 4.81 -3.16
C ILE A 60 -4.38 4.99 -2.90
N VAL A 61 -5.19 4.28 -3.65
CA VAL A 61 -6.63 4.21 -3.49
C VAL A 61 -7.07 2.78 -3.25
N ALA A 62 -8.11 2.61 -2.46
CA ALA A 62 -8.78 1.32 -2.26
C ALA A 62 -10.28 1.49 -2.41
N VAL A 63 -10.93 0.52 -3.07
CA VAL A 63 -12.35 0.56 -3.42
C VAL A 63 -12.96 -0.82 -3.22
N SER A 64 -14.03 -0.91 -2.44
CA SER A 64 -14.82 -2.14 -2.34
C SER A 64 -15.86 -2.20 -3.47
N PHE A 65 -16.12 -3.38 -3.95
CA PHE A 65 -17.14 -3.69 -4.94
C PHE A 65 -17.95 -4.89 -4.50
N ARG A 66 -18.99 -5.23 -5.22
CA ARG A 66 -19.81 -6.39 -4.87
C ARG A 66 -19.01 -7.68 -5.06
N GLY A 67 -18.72 -8.37 -3.97
CA GLY A 67 -17.96 -9.61 -3.96
C GLY A 67 -16.46 -9.43 -3.83
N GLY A 68 -15.96 -8.21 -3.52
CA GLY A 68 -14.52 -8.03 -3.34
C GLY A 68 -14.07 -6.62 -3.02
N VAL A 69 -12.77 -6.43 -3.14
CA VAL A 69 -12.08 -5.15 -2.91
C VAL A 69 -10.90 -5.05 -3.88
N LEU A 70 -10.56 -3.84 -4.27
CA LEU A 70 -9.33 -3.58 -5.00
C LEU A 70 -8.50 -2.49 -4.33
N ILE A 71 -7.21 -2.52 -4.63
CA ILE A 71 -6.26 -1.48 -4.26
C ILE A 71 -5.46 -1.10 -5.49
N ALA A 72 -5.24 0.20 -5.70
CA ALA A 72 -4.44 0.70 -6.82
C ALA A 72 -3.50 1.81 -6.36
N GLY A 73 -2.36 1.94 -7.03
CA GLY A 73 -1.35 2.95 -6.72
C GLY A 73 -0.75 3.58 -7.96
N ASP A 74 -0.38 4.84 -7.87
CA ASP A 74 0.45 5.50 -8.86
C ASP A 74 1.89 4.96 -8.85
N ARG A 75 2.68 5.30 -9.86
CA ARG A 75 4.06 4.75 -10.03
C ARG A 75 5.17 5.79 -9.87
N ARG A 76 4.85 7.03 -9.52
CA ARG A 76 5.85 8.10 -9.37
C ARG A 76 6.49 8.10 -7.99
N ALA A 77 7.81 8.26 -7.94
CA ALA A 77 8.52 8.63 -6.72
C ALA A 77 9.29 9.92 -6.97
N THR A 78 9.21 10.85 -6.01
CA THR A 78 9.91 12.13 -6.04
C THR A 78 10.93 12.22 -4.90
N GLN A 79 11.98 12.99 -5.12
CA GLN A 79 12.97 13.35 -4.11
C GLN A 79 13.14 14.88 -4.14
N GLY A 80 12.52 15.55 -3.18
CA GLY A 80 12.36 16.99 -3.25
C GLY A 80 11.63 17.38 -4.54
N ASN A 81 12.23 18.23 -5.36
CA ASN A 81 11.68 18.70 -6.64
C ASN A 81 12.08 17.81 -7.84
N LEU A 82 12.82 16.73 -7.60
CA LEU A 82 13.28 15.84 -8.65
C LEU A 82 12.42 14.58 -8.73
N LEU A 83 12.23 14.08 -9.94
CA LEU A 83 11.62 12.79 -10.18
C LEU A 83 12.69 11.70 -9.99
N ALA A 84 12.56 10.92 -8.91
CA ALA A 84 13.49 9.84 -8.57
C ALA A 84 13.21 8.56 -9.39
N SER A 85 11.94 8.22 -9.58
CA SER A 85 11.51 7.10 -10.43
C SER A 85 10.12 7.35 -11.00
N ARG A 86 9.86 6.75 -12.17
CA ARG A 86 8.55 6.77 -12.85
C ARG A 86 7.81 5.45 -12.73
N ASP A 87 8.47 4.44 -12.20
CA ASP A 87 8.04 3.05 -12.27
C ASP A 87 8.33 2.31 -10.95
N ILE A 88 7.67 2.74 -9.87
CA ILE A 88 7.71 2.09 -8.57
C ILE A 88 6.37 1.44 -8.29
N GLU A 89 6.41 0.18 -7.89
CA GLU A 89 5.24 -0.48 -7.31
C GLU A 89 4.99 0.00 -5.88
N LYS A 90 3.72 0.21 -5.55
CA LYS A 90 3.29 0.75 -4.25
C LYS A 90 2.21 -0.11 -3.60
N VAL A 91 1.68 -1.09 -4.33
CA VAL A 91 0.67 -2.04 -3.87
C VAL A 91 1.20 -3.45 -4.07
N TYR A 92 0.99 -4.33 -3.10
CA TYR A 92 1.59 -5.65 -3.05
C TYR A 92 0.61 -6.67 -2.50
N ILE A 93 0.54 -7.83 -3.12
CA ILE A 93 -0.14 -9.00 -2.55
C ILE A 93 0.61 -9.44 -1.30
N THR A 94 -0.09 -9.63 -0.19
CA THR A 94 0.49 -10.02 1.09
C THR A 94 0.20 -11.46 1.47
N ASP A 95 -0.92 -11.99 1.01
CA ASP A 95 -1.26 -13.41 0.98
C ASP A 95 -2.42 -13.66 -0.01
N THR A 96 -2.95 -14.88 -0.05
CA THR A 96 -4.01 -15.29 -0.98
C THR A 96 -5.25 -14.38 -0.97
N TYR A 97 -5.59 -13.77 0.16
CA TYR A 97 -6.81 -12.97 0.33
C TYR A 97 -6.55 -11.58 0.90
N SER A 98 -5.34 -11.07 0.76
CA SER A 98 -5.04 -9.70 1.17
C SER A 98 -3.93 -9.04 0.36
N ALA A 99 -4.00 -7.73 0.28
CA ALA A 99 -2.97 -6.86 -0.28
C ALA A 99 -2.80 -5.62 0.57
N ALA A 100 -1.61 -5.03 0.50
CA ALA A 100 -1.31 -3.79 1.19
C ALA A 100 -0.64 -2.78 0.26
N GLY A 101 -0.99 -1.53 0.43
CA GLY A 101 -0.28 -0.40 -0.15
C GLY A 101 0.28 0.49 0.94
N ILE A 102 1.46 1.05 0.75
CA ILE A 102 2.10 1.87 1.78
C ILE A 102 2.57 3.19 1.18
N ALA A 103 2.03 4.29 1.71
CA ALA A 103 2.50 5.63 1.43
C ALA A 103 3.61 6.05 2.41
N GLY A 104 4.51 6.94 1.98
CA GLY A 104 5.58 7.49 2.79
C GLY A 104 6.97 7.22 2.21
N THR A 105 7.94 6.93 3.07
CA THR A 105 9.33 6.67 2.67
C THR A 105 9.45 5.35 1.91
N ALA A 106 9.76 5.39 0.62
CA ALA A 106 9.65 4.25 -0.29
C ALA A 106 10.43 3.01 0.18
N GLY A 107 11.69 3.15 0.60
CA GLY A 107 12.50 2.02 1.08
C GLY A 107 11.89 1.34 2.30
N MET A 108 11.46 2.13 3.29
CA MET A 108 10.80 1.62 4.50
C MET A 108 9.46 0.97 4.20
N ALA A 109 8.69 1.53 3.26
CA ALA A 109 7.42 0.98 2.83
C ALA A 109 7.57 -0.42 2.22
N ILE A 110 8.51 -0.58 1.29
CA ILE A 110 8.81 -1.87 0.64
C ILE A 110 9.28 -2.92 1.67
N GLU A 111 10.19 -2.55 2.57
CA GLU A 111 10.67 -3.47 3.60
C GLU A 111 9.55 -3.90 4.55
N MET A 112 8.70 -2.96 4.96
CA MET A 112 7.58 -3.25 5.86
C MET A 112 6.57 -4.22 5.23
N VAL A 113 6.18 -3.99 3.96
CA VAL A 113 5.20 -4.87 3.30
C VAL A 113 5.77 -6.26 3.06
N ARG A 114 7.04 -6.36 2.68
CA ARG A 114 7.72 -7.65 2.52
C ARG A 114 7.78 -8.41 3.84
N LEU A 115 8.18 -7.74 4.91
CA LEU A 115 8.19 -8.36 6.23
C LEU A 115 6.78 -8.78 6.68
N PHE A 116 5.76 -7.98 6.38
CA PHE A 116 4.39 -8.32 6.67
C PHE A 116 3.93 -9.58 5.93
N ALA A 117 4.20 -9.70 4.65
CA ALA A 117 3.88 -10.90 3.87
C ALA A 117 4.59 -12.15 4.44
N VAL A 118 5.88 -12.05 4.76
CA VAL A 118 6.64 -13.14 5.40
C VAL A 118 6.04 -13.50 6.78
N GLU A 119 5.61 -12.51 7.55
CA GLU A 119 4.95 -12.72 8.84
C GLU A 119 3.64 -13.51 8.73
N LEU A 120 2.82 -13.21 7.70
CA LEU A 120 1.58 -13.95 7.43
C LEU A 120 1.87 -15.39 7.02
N GLU A 121 2.82 -15.59 6.08
CA GLU A 121 3.24 -16.91 5.63
C GLU A 121 3.84 -17.74 6.78
N TYR A 122 4.68 -17.12 7.60
CA TYR A 122 5.28 -17.80 8.76
C TYR A 122 4.21 -18.26 9.76
N TYR A 123 3.24 -17.38 10.08
CA TYR A 123 2.13 -17.72 10.97
C TYR A 123 1.35 -18.93 10.42
N GLU A 124 0.99 -18.92 9.15
CA GLU A 124 0.25 -19.99 8.52
C GLU A 124 1.02 -21.32 8.56
N LYS A 125 2.33 -21.31 8.32
CA LYS A 125 3.18 -22.51 8.40
C LYS A 125 3.32 -23.08 9.81
N ILE A 126 3.32 -22.22 10.83
CA ILE A 126 3.45 -22.68 12.23
C ILE A 126 2.11 -23.13 12.79
N GLU A 127 1.05 -22.39 12.55
CA GLU A 127 -0.28 -22.65 13.13
C GLU A 127 -1.15 -23.57 12.26
N GLY A 128 -0.78 -23.78 10.99
CA GLY A 128 -1.53 -24.59 10.02
C GLY A 128 -2.82 -23.93 9.53
N VAL A 129 -3.05 -22.66 9.87
CA VAL A 129 -4.22 -21.87 9.46
C VAL A 129 -3.80 -20.43 9.19
N SER A 130 -4.40 -19.79 8.18
CA SER A 130 -4.18 -18.38 7.89
C SER A 130 -4.80 -17.47 8.97
N LEU A 131 -4.20 -16.31 9.18
CA LEU A 131 -4.79 -15.27 10.03
C LEU A 131 -6.13 -14.78 9.44
N THR A 132 -7.10 -14.54 10.31
CA THR A 132 -8.30 -13.79 9.93
C THR A 132 -7.93 -12.37 9.49
N PHE A 133 -8.80 -11.71 8.71
CA PHE A 133 -8.54 -10.34 8.26
C PHE A 133 -8.26 -9.38 9.44
N ASP A 134 -8.99 -9.50 10.55
CA ASP A 134 -8.73 -8.73 11.76
C ASP A 134 -7.38 -9.06 12.40
N GLY A 135 -6.97 -10.33 12.36
CA GLY A 135 -5.64 -10.77 12.80
C GLY A 135 -4.52 -10.12 11.98
N LYS A 136 -4.66 -10.13 10.64
CA LYS A 136 -3.75 -9.42 9.72
C LYS A 136 -3.70 -7.93 10.02
N ALA A 137 -4.86 -7.28 10.17
CA ALA A 137 -4.94 -5.86 10.48
C ALA A 137 -4.28 -5.50 11.82
N ASN A 138 -4.43 -6.33 12.87
CA ASN A 138 -3.75 -6.15 14.15
C ASN A 138 -2.22 -6.32 14.03
N LYS A 139 -1.78 -7.30 13.23
CA LYS A 139 -0.35 -7.55 12.99
C LYS A 139 0.31 -6.35 12.32
N LEU A 140 -0.30 -5.82 11.25
CA LEU A 140 0.21 -4.64 10.57
C LEU A 140 0.19 -3.40 11.48
N SER A 141 -0.86 -3.20 12.29
CA SER A 141 -0.93 -2.14 13.30
C SER A 141 0.27 -2.18 14.27
N LYS A 142 0.64 -3.39 14.73
CA LYS A 142 1.82 -3.57 15.59
C LYS A 142 3.10 -3.19 14.86
N MET A 143 3.27 -3.61 13.60
CA MET A 143 4.46 -3.30 12.81
C MET A 143 4.61 -1.79 12.57
N VAL A 144 3.52 -1.07 12.26
CA VAL A 144 3.53 0.39 12.14
C VAL A 144 3.95 1.06 13.46
N ARG A 145 3.41 0.59 14.58
CA ARG A 145 3.76 1.10 15.91
C ARG A 145 5.23 0.85 16.27
N ASP A 146 5.75 -0.31 15.91
CA ASP A 146 7.16 -0.66 16.13
C ASP A 146 8.10 0.23 15.27
N ASN A 147 7.59 0.78 14.15
CA ASN A 147 8.33 1.74 13.30
C ASN A 147 8.27 3.20 13.80
N LEU A 148 7.56 3.50 14.88
CA LEU A 148 7.39 4.87 15.39
C LEU A 148 8.73 5.60 15.62
N PRO A 149 9.81 4.98 16.13
CA PRO A 149 11.11 5.67 16.28
C PRO A 149 11.67 6.18 14.96
N ALA A 150 11.55 5.43 13.87
CA ALA A 150 11.96 5.86 12.53
C ALA A 150 11.02 6.96 11.98
N ALA A 151 9.73 6.85 12.22
CA ALA A 151 8.73 7.84 11.83
C ALA A 151 9.00 9.22 12.47
N LEU A 152 9.42 9.24 13.74
CA LEU A 152 9.80 10.46 14.45
C LEU A 152 11.07 11.13 13.86
N GLN A 153 11.88 10.38 13.11
CA GLN A 153 13.02 10.90 12.36
C GLN A 153 12.67 11.31 10.92
N GLY A 154 11.37 11.31 10.57
CA GLY A 154 10.86 11.67 9.24
C GLY A 154 10.73 10.49 8.26
N LEU A 155 11.02 9.26 8.69
CA LEU A 155 10.88 8.04 7.89
C LEU A 155 9.51 7.39 8.14
N ALA A 156 8.46 8.19 8.03
CA ALA A 156 7.10 7.74 8.27
C ALA A 156 6.56 6.88 7.13
N VAL A 157 5.71 5.91 7.49
CA VAL A 157 4.95 5.08 6.56
C VAL A 157 3.48 5.01 7.01
N VAL A 158 2.57 5.03 6.06
CA VAL A 158 1.12 4.97 6.28
C VAL A 158 0.53 3.90 5.36
N PRO A 159 0.25 2.71 5.87
CA PRO A 159 -0.33 1.64 5.07
C PRO A 159 -1.85 1.76 4.90
N VAL A 160 -2.34 1.08 3.85
CA VAL A 160 -3.72 0.62 3.72
C VAL A 160 -3.67 -0.89 3.51
N LEU A 161 -4.45 -1.62 4.26
CA LEU A 161 -4.66 -3.05 4.10
C LEU A 161 -6.03 -3.27 3.48
N VAL A 162 -6.10 -4.08 2.44
CA VAL A 162 -7.34 -4.58 1.85
C VAL A 162 -7.37 -6.09 1.90
N GLY A 163 -8.56 -6.67 1.97
CA GLY A 163 -8.66 -8.11 1.94
C GLY A 163 -10.09 -8.59 1.80
N TYR A 164 -10.22 -9.87 1.47
CA TYR A 164 -11.48 -10.57 1.35
C TYR A 164 -11.77 -11.38 2.62
N ASP A 165 -12.92 -11.14 3.22
CA ASP A 165 -13.40 -11.91 4.38
C ASP A 165 -14.18 -13.13 3.89
N GLN A 166 -13.53 -14.29 3.89
CA GLN A 166 -14.09 -15.56 3.48
C GLN A 166 -15.29 -16.01 4.32
N HIS A 167 -15.52 -15.40 5.49
CA HIS A 167 -16.63 -15.70 6.39
C HIS A 167 -17.80 -14.72 6.23
N ALA A 168 -17.67 -13.71 5.37
CA ALA A 168 -18.75 -12.78 5.11
C ALA A 168 -19.95 -13.46 4.45
N THR A 169 -21.13 -13.31 5.06
CA THR A 169 -22.39 -13.83 4.51
C THR A 169 -23.03 -12.88 3.49
N ASP A 170 -22.61 -11.64 3.48
CA ASP A 170 -23.07 -10.57 2.58
C ASP A 170 -21.95 -10.22 1.61
N PRO A 171 -22.07 -10.47 0.29
CA PRO A 171 -21.03 -10.16 -0.69
C PRO A 171 -20.62 -8.69 -0.69
N ASP A 172 -21.53 -7.77 -0.35
CA ASP A 172 -21.22 -6.34 -0.26
C ASP A 172 -20.30 -6.00 0.93
N LYS A 173 -20.05 -6.94 1.82
CA LYS A 173 -19.20 -6.78 3.02
C LYS A 173 -17.96 -7.68 3.00
N ALA A 174 -17.82 -8.53 1.97
CA ALA A 174 -16.69 -9.43 1.85
C ALA A 174 -15.36 -8.66 1.60
N GLY A 175 -15.40 -7.62 0.78
CA GLY A 175 -14.27 -6.73 0.57
C GLY A 175 -14.11 -5.73 1.72
N ARG A 176 -13.00 -5.81 2.44
CA ARG A 176 -12.70 -4.97 3.63
C ARG A 176 -11.49 -4.07 3.38
N ILE A 177 -11.54 -2.87 3.93
CA ILE A 177 -10.48 -1.85 3.82
C ILE A 177 -10.15 -1.34 5.22
N VAL A 178 -8.87 -1.34 5.59
CA VAL A 178 -8.37 -0.77 6.85
C VAL A 178 -7.28 0.25 6.56
N SER A 179 -7.49 1.47 7.04
CA SER A 179 -6.49 2.55 7.02
C SER A 179 -5.75 2.61 8.36
N TYR A 180 -4.52 3.10 8.31
CA TYR A 180 -3.68 3.26 9.49
C TYR A 180 -3.17 4.70 9.61
N ASP A 181 -2.84 5.11 10.81
CA ASP A 181 -2.05 6.29 11.10
C ASP A 181 -0.59 5.93 11.42
N VAL A 182 0.26 6.93 11.55
CA VAL A 182 1.70 6.78 11.80
C VAL A 182 2.04 6.18 13.17
N VAL A 183 1.09 6.17 14.11
CA VAL A 183 1.25 5.60 15.46
C VAL A 183 0.66 4.19 15.59
N GLY A 184 0.19 3.62 14.47
CA GLY A 184 -0.38 2.28 14.43
C GLY A 184 -1.85 2.22 14.86
N GLY A 185 -2.54 3.36 14.94
CA GLY A 185 -3.99 3.39 15.03
C GLY A 185 -4.60 2.87 13.73
N ARG A 186 -5.69 2.12 13.80
CA ARG A 186 -6.38 1.56 12.65
C ARG A 186 -7.85 1.97 12.60
N SER A 187 -8.37 2.16 11.40
CA SER A 187 -9.78 2.45 11.15
C SER A 187 -10.28 1.62 9.98
N GLU A 188 -11.40 0.94 10.15
CA GLU A 188 -12.07 0.25 9.05
C GLU A 188 -12.95 1.23 8.27
N GLU A 189 -12.78 1.24 6.95
CA GLU A 189 -13.49 2.15 6.06
C GLU A 189 -14.90 1.64 5.75
N ARG A 190 -15.90 2.32 6.29
CA ARG A 190 -17.32 1.94 6.15
C ARG A 190 -17.98 2.49 4.88
N PHE A 191 -17.35 3.47 4.24
CA PHE A 191 -17.88 4.08 3.02
C PHE A 191 -17.50 3.32 1.74
N GLY A 192 -16.70 2.26 1.87
CA GLY A 192 -16.31 1.40 0.77
C GLY A 192 -15.17 1.93 -0.09
N TYR A 193 -14.53 3.02 0.27
CA TYR A 193 -13.34 3.53 -0.40
C TYR A 193 -12.46 4.36 0.53
N THR A 194 -11.18 4.41 0.21
CA THR A 194 -10.20 5.29 0.87
C THR A 194 -9.09 5.69 -0.09
N ALA A 195 -8.28 6.66 0.33
CA ALA A 195 -7.01 6.98 -0.31
C ALA A 195 -6.01 7.43 0.76
N VAL A 196 -4.71 7.16 0.52
CA VAL A 196 -3.59 7.62 1.35
C VAL A 196 -2.47 8.17 0.48
N GLY A 197 -1.61 8.97 1.09
CA GLY A 197 -0.48 9.61 0.41
C GLY A 197 -0.74 11.06 0.05
N SER A 198 0.18 11.68 -0.70
CA SER A 198 0.18 13.12 -0.99
C SER A 198 -1.05 13.58 -1.76
N GLY A 199 -1.47 12.86 -2.80
CA GLY A 199 -2.66 13.15 -3.62
C GLY A 199 -3.98 12.62 -3.03
N SER A 200 -3.97 12.05 -1.81
CA SER A 200 -5.13 11.37 -1.23
C SER A 200 -6.38 12.24 -1.10
N MET A 201 -6.22 13.54 -0.88
CA MET A 201 -7.33 14.47 -0.76
C MET A 201 -8.07 14.61 -2.09
N PHE A 202 -7.34 14.73 -3.19
CA PHE A 202 -7.89 14.82 -4.54
C PHE A 202 -8.52 13.50 -4.96
N ALA A 203 -7.82 12.39 -4.79
CA ALA A 203 -8.35 11.05 -5.05
C ALA A 203 -9.65 10.77 -4.28
N LYS A 204 -9.71 11.10 -2.98
CA LYS A 204 -10.95 10.96 -2.18
C LYS A 204 -12.08 11.85 -2.68
N SER A 205 -11.77 13.04 -3.17
CA SER A 205 -12.79 13.93 -3.76
C SER A 205 -13.41 13.33 -5.02
N SER A 206 -12.59 12.72 -5.88
CA SER A 206 -13.04 12.01 -7.06
C SER A 206 -13.85 10.74 -6.69
N LEU A 207 -13.30 9.88 -5.83
CA LEU A 207 -13.98 8.67 -5.34
C LEU A 207 -15.35 8.99 -4.73
N LYS A 208 -15.47 10.07 -3.96
CA LYS A 208 -16.74 10.50 -3.36
C LYS A 208 -17.83 10.78 -4.39
N LYS A 209 -17.46 11.24 -5.58
CA LYS A 209 -18.40 11.54 -6.67
C LYS A 209 -18.75 10.30 -7.50
N LEU A 210 -17.77 9.42 -7.69
CA LEU A 210 -17.86 8.31 -8.63
C LEU A 210 -18.33 7.00 -8.00
N TYR A 211 -18.06 6.81 -6.71
CA TYR A 211 -18.38 5.59 -5.98
C TYR A 211 -19.86 5.47 -5.66
N ALA A 212 -20.39 4.27 -5.85
CA ALA A 212 -21.69 3.85 -5.31
C ALA A 212 -21.53 2.45 -4.68
N LYS A 213 -22.25 2.20 -3.59
CA LYS A 213 -22.19 0.90 -2.92
C LYS A 213 -22.69 -0.22 -3.84
N GLY A 214 -21.99 -1.37 -3.81
CA GLY A 214 -22.37 -2.55 -4.59
C GLY A 214 -22.08 -2.43 -6.10
N ILE A 215 -21.17 -1.54 -6.50
CA ILE A 215 -20.70 -1.45 -7.89
C ILE A 215 -20.00 -2.74 -8.33
N ALA A 216 -20.02 -3.00 -9.64
CA ALA A 216 -19.27 -4.10 -10.23
C ALA A 216 -17.75 -3.83 -10.21
N GLU A 217 -16.95 -4.90 -10.29
CA GLU A 217 -15.49 -4.84 -10.30
C GLU A 217 -14.92 -3.91 -11.38
N ASP A 218 -15.38 -4.04 -12.63
CA ASP A 218 -14.91 -3.19 -13.73
C ASP A 218 -15.15 -1.69 -13.48
N ARG A 219 -16.31 -1.38 -12.87
CA ARG A 219 -16.61 0.01 -12.50
C ARG A 219 -15.71 0.47 -11.36
N ALA A 220 -15.47 -0.38 -10.35
CA ALA A 220 -14.57 -0.07 -9.24
C ALA A 220 -13.13 0.16 -9.72
N LEU A 221 -12.63 -0.67 -10.64
CA LEU A 221 -11.32 -0.52 -11.23
C LEU A 221 -11.21 0.77 -12.02
N ARG A 222 -12.22 1.08 -12.86
CA ARG A 222 -12.25 2.34 -13.62
C ARG A 222 -12.19 3.55 -12.70
N ILE A 223 -13.03 3.64 -11.65
CA ILE A 223 -13.03 4.80 -10.75
C ILE A 223 -11.76 4.91 -9.92
N ALA A 224 -11.09 3.79 -9.61
CA ALA A 224 -9.79 3.82 -8.96
C ALA A 224 -8.72 4.44 -9.87
N VAL A 225 -8.64 4.02 -11.13
CA VAL A 225 -7.70 4.60 -12.12
C VAL A 225 -8.03 6.09 -12.36
N GLU A 226 -9.31 6.43 -12.52
CA GLU A 226 -9.77 7.80 -12.74
C GLU A 226 -9.44 8.73 -11.55
N SER A 227 -9.60 8.24 -10.33
CA SER A 227 -9.26 9.01 -9.12
C SER A 227 -7.76 9.24 -8.93
N LEU A 228 -6.92 8.30 -9.38
CA LEU A 228 -5.47 8.48 -9.41
C LEU A 228 -5.06 9.49 -10.49
N PHE A 229 -5.76 9.50 -11.61
CA PHE A 229 -5.56 10.47 -12.66
C PHE A 229 -5.92 11.89 -12.17
N ASP A 230 -7.13 12.07 -11.57
CA ASP A 230 -7.52 13.34 -10.97
C ASP A 230 -6.53 13.82 -9.91
N ALA A 231 -6.00 12.90 -9.09
CA ALA A 231 -4.99 13.26 -8.09
C ALA A 231 -3.67 13.72 -8.73
N ALA A 232 -3.30 13.19 -9.88
CA ALA A 232 -2.06 13.56 -10.56
C ALA A 232 -2.13 14.95 -11.22
N ASP A 233 -3.34 15.45 -11.50
CA ASP A 233 -3.53 16.79 -12.06
C ASP A 233 -3.18 17.88 -11.02
N ASP A 234 -3.42 17.61 -9.73
CA ASP A 234 -3.26 18.59 -8.65
C ASP A 234 -2.06 18.29 -7.72
N ASP A 235 -1.59 17.05 -7.64
CA ASP A 235 -0.44 16.63 -6.83
C ASP A 235 0.77 16.28 -7.68
N THR A 236 1.78 17.10 -7.67
CA THR A 236 3.02 16.88 -8.44
C THR A 236 3.79 15.62 -8.03
N ALA A 237 3.55 15.10 -6.83
CA ALA A 237 4.17 13.88 -6.32
C ALA A 237 3.41 12.60 -6.71
N THR A 238 2.18 12.74 -7.23
CA THR A 238 1.39 11.65 -7.81
C THR A 238 1.69 11.52 -9.30
N GLY A 239 1.95 10.30 -9.77
CA GLY A 239 2.16 10.00 -11.19
C GLY A 239 0.87 9.77 -11.93
N GLY A 240 0.54 10.63 -12.89
CA GLY A 240 -0.49 10.34 -13.87
C GLY A 240 -0.04 9.26 -14.87
N PRO A 241 -0.97 8.73 -15.68
CA PRO A 241 -0.64 7.78 -16.74
C PRO A 241 0.27 8.42 -17.79
N ASP A 242 1.29 7.68 -18.20
CA ASP A 242 2.20 8.08 -19.29
C ASP A 242 1.96 7.19 -20.51
N LEU A 243 1.08 7.64 -21.40
CA LEU A 243 0.70 6.89 -22.60
C LEU A 243 1.86 6.73 -23.59
N VAL A 244 2.86 7.60 -23.55
CA VAL A 244 4.04 7.54 -24.42
C VAL A 244 5.00 6.45 -23.99
N ARG A 245 5.15 6.27 -22.67
CA ARG A 245 6.04 5.26 -22.09
C ARG A 245 5.34 3.97 -21.72
N GLY A 246 4.01 3.91 -21.83
CA GLY A 246 3.22 2.76 -21.40
C GLY A 246 3.22 2.56 -19.88
N ILE A 247 3.25 3.66 -19.10
CA ILE A 247 3.23 3.57 -17.64
C ILE A 247 1.82 3.86 -17.15
N TYR A 248 1.20 2.85 -16.56
CA TYR A 248 -0.14 2.90 -15.99
C TYR A 248 -0.10 2.66 -14.48
N PRO A 249 -1.11 3.06 -13.70
CA PRO A 249 -1.20 2.66 -12.29
C PRO A 249 -1.10 1.15 -12.14
N THR A 250 -0.61 0.67 -10.99
CA THR A 250 -0.73 -0.74 -10.61
C THR A 250 -2.01 -0.97 -9.83
N ALA A 251 -2.63 -2.13 -10.00
CA ALA A 251 -3.84 -2.48 -9.26
C ALA A 251 -3.88 -3.98 -8.94
N ILE A 252 -4.45 -4.31 -7.77
CA ILE A 252 -4.70 -5.66 -7.30
C ILE A 252 -6.18 -5.78 -6.99
N VAL A 253 -6.81 -6.83 -7.50
CA VAL A 253 -8.19 -7.20 -7.21
C VAL A 253 -8.19 -8.39 -6.27
N ILE A 254 -9.08 -8.39 -5.29
CA ILE A 254 -9.24 -9.48 -4.32
C ILE A 254 -10.72 -9.85 -4.23
N ASN A 255 -11.02 -11.10 -4.48
CA ASN A 255 -12.36 -11.67 -4.42
C ASN A 255 -12.33 -13.09 -3.79
N ASP A 256 -13.34 -13.90 -3.99
CA ASP A 256 -13.43 -15.27 -3.48
C ASP A 256 -12.43 -16.23 -4.13
N GLU A 257 -11.89 -15.91 -5.30
CA GLU A 257 -10.85 -16.68 -5.99
C GLU A 257 -9.44 -16.37 -5.46
N GLY A 258 -9.25 -15.19 -4.84
CA GLY A 258 -7.97 -14.75 -4.26
C GLY A 258 -7.60 -13.33 -4.64
N ALA A 259 -6.32 -13.02 -4.47
CA ALA A 259 -5.71 -11.74 -4.81
C ALA A 259 -4.90 -11.89 -6.10
N ASP A 260 -5.24 -11.10 -7.12
CA ASP A 260 -4.59 -11.11 -8.43
C ASP A 260 -4.18 -9.70 -8.86
N ASP A 261 -3.02 -9.60 -9.52
CA ASP A 261 -2.59 -8.39 -10.20
C ASP A 261 -3.44 -8.15 -11.44
N VAL A 262 -3.93 -6.92 -11.59
CA VAL A 262 -4.61 -6.50 -12.82
C VAL A 262 -3.58 -6.37 -13.94
N THR A 263 -3.86 -6.99 -15.08
CA THR A 263 -2.94 -6.98 -16.22
C THR A 263 -2.72 -5.57 -16.75
N GLU A 264 -1.51 -5.28 -17.21
CA GLU A 264 -1.16 -3.99 -17.79
C GLU A 264 -2.06 -3.63 -18.99
N SER A 265 -2.40 -4.62 -19.82
CA SER A 265 -3.30 -4.43 -20.97
C SER A 265 -4.70 -3.94 -20.55
N ARG A 266 -5.25 -4.47 -19.43
CA ARG A 266 -6.55 -4.02 -18.90
C ARG A 266 -6.46 -2.59 -18.35
N LEU A 267 -5.36 -2.25 -17.67
CA LEU A 267 -5.12 -0.90 -17.15
C LEU A 267 -4.90 0.11 -18.27
N GLU A 268 -4.21 -0.28 -19.34
CA GLU A 268 -4.07 0.53 -20.56
C GLU A 268 -5.43 0.83 -21.19
N GLU A 269 -6.26 -0.19 -21.40
CA GLU A 269 -7.58 -0.04 -22.02
C GLU A 269 -8.45 0.94 -21.20
N ILE A 270 -8.51 0.75 -19.88
CA ILE A 270 -9.26 1.63 -18.98
C ILE A 270 -8.72 3.06 -19.03
N THR A 271 -7.40 3.22 -19.00
CA THR A 271 -6.77 4.55 -19.03
C THR A 271 -7.06 5.28 -20.33
N ARG A 272 -6.95 4.60 -21.49
CA ARG A 272 -7.27 5.18 -22.79
C ARG A 272 -8.73 5.57 -22.90
N ALA A 273 -9.64 4.77 -22.36
CA ALA A 273 -11.06 5.09 -22.31
C ALA A 273 -11.35 6.35 -21.47
N ILE A 274 -10.67 6.50 -20.31
CA ILE A 274 -10.80 7.69 -19.46
C ILE A 274 -10.29 8.94 -20.19
N VAL A 275 -9.13 8.85 -20.86
CA VAL A 275 -8.58 9.99 -21.64
C VAL A 275 -9.53 10.39 -22.76
N ALA A 276 -10.04 9.43 -23.55
CA ALA A 276 -10.97 9.70 -24.63
C ALA A 276 -12.28 10.37 -24.15
N ASP A 277 -12.82 9.93 -22.99
CA ASP A 277 -14.01 10.54 -22.42
C ASP A 277 -13.77 12.00 -21.97
N ARG A 278 -12.56 12.30 -21.48
CA ARG A 278 -12.17 13.67 -21.09
C ARG A 278 -11.99 14.57 -22.30
N GLU A 279 -11.31 14.11 -23.34
CA GLU A 279 -11.13 14.84 -24.60
C GLU A 279 -12.49 15.19 -25.22
N ALA A 280 -13.42 14.22 -25.29
CA ALA A 280 -14.76 14.46 -25.80
C ALA A 280 -15.57 15.46 -24.97
N ALA A 281 -15.39 15.48 -23.62
CA ALA A 281 -16.06 16.44 -22.75
C ALA A 281 -15.52 17.87 -22.95
N GLU A 282 -14.23 18.05 -23.18
CA GLU A 282 -13.61 19.36 -23.46
C GLU A 282 -14.06 19.89 -24.82
N GLU A 283 -14.10 19.07 -25.86
CA GLU A 283 -14.59 19.46 -27.20
C GLU A 283 -16.07 19.85 -27.16
N GLY A 284 -16.89 19.10 -26.42
CA GLY A 284 -18.32 19.42 -26.23
C GLY A 284 -18.55 20.75 -25.49
N SER A 285 -17.69 21.09 -24.53
CA SER A 285 -17.79 22.36 -23.78
C SER A 285 -17.29 23.57 -24.59
N ALA A 286 -16.36 23.37 -25.52
CA ALA A 286 -15.83 24.43 -26.39
C ALA A 286 -16.80 24.81 -27.53
N SER A 287 -17.79 23.94 -27.80
CA SER A 287 -18.83 24.18 -28.85
C SER A 287 -20.16 24.71 -28.32
N ALA A 288 -20.29 24.88 -27.01
CA ALA A 288 -21.49 25.41 -26.31
C ALA A 288 -21.27 26.85 -25.85
#